data_42226653d4c171aa2add18a55de1d09b
#
_entry.id   42226653d4c171aa2add18a55de1d09b
#
_cell.length_a   1.000
_cell.length_b   1.000
_cell.length_c   1.000
_cell.angle_alpha   90.00
_cell.angle_beta   90.00
_cell.angle_gamma   90.00
#
_symmetry.space_group_name_H-M   'P 1'
#
loop_
_entity.id
_entity.type
_entity.pdbx_description
1 polymer ?
#
loop_
_entity_poly.entity_id
_entity_poly.type
_entity_poly.pdbx_seq_one_letter_code
_entity_poly.pdbx_strand_id
1 'polypeptide(L)'
;MATFSEDMLIRMELTALTEPGNPVTGQLVRAIGLTETLALIRDPGSAIPAAVDPLQGVRWRQAAAARQADALRDQIAELTDRHEFRALTPGGAGWPVALNDLGDRAPLMLWAHGNPELLTASASSRVTITGARAATAYGVHVTQELAEDLAALPRIIVSGGAYGIDAAAHRAALTTGPAATMVVSASGLDRPYPPNNAELFERIVVQAGIQISETPPGQGPSRERFVARSRLLAALSGATIIPEASARSGSLLVAARAFELGRAVGAVPGPVTSASSAGCHRLMREGIAETVTRAGEVAELMDPSPFPLAPAYQQVARRAAPDHSRAARRLAL
;
A
#
# COMPACT_ATOMS: atom_id res chain seq x y z
N MET A 1 3.81 -30.29 -5.84
CA MET A 1 2.69 -29.33 -5.80
C MET A 1 2.41 -28.97 -4.37
N ALA A 2 2.42 -27.68 -4.04
CA ALA A 2 2.02 -27.22 -2.72
C ALA A 2 0.55 -27.61 -2.47
N THR A 3 0.25 -28.13 -1.30
CA THR A 3 -1.14 -28.42 -0.92
C THR A 3 -1.72 -27.20 -0.24
N PHE A 4 -2.56 -26.44 -0.94
CA PHE A 4 -3.29 -25.30 -0.36
C PHE A 4 -4.52 -25.81 0.39
N SER A 5 -4.82 -25.20 1.55
CA SER A 5 -6.06 -25.49 2.28
C SER A 5 -7.27 -25.01 1.50
N GLU A 6 -8.45 -25.58 1.77
CA GLU A 6 -9.70 -25.13 1.12
C GLU A 6 -9.96 -23.63 1.38
N ASP A 7 -9.69 -23.13 2.58
CA ASP A 7 -9.78 -21.70 2.92
C ASP A 7 -8.90 -20.84 2.00
N MET A 8 -7.66 -21.26 1.74
CA MET A 8 -6.76 -20.55 0.83
C MET A 8 -7.28 -20.57 -0.61
N LEU A 9 -7.81 -21.71 -1.07
CA LEU A 9 -8.36 -21.83 -2.42
C LEU A 9 -9.60 -20.94 -2.62
N ILE A 10 -10.49 -20.86 -1.62
CA ILE A 10 -11.64 -19.95 -1.65
C ILE A 10 -11.18 -18.49 -1.66
N ARG A 11 -10.16 -18.11 -0.89
CA ARG A 11 -9.59 -16.77 -0.93
C ARG A 11 -8.97 -16.43 -2.28
N MET A 12 -8.24 -17.35 -2.91
CA MET A 12 -7.69 -17.19 -4.27
C MET A 12 -8.81 -16.87 -5.25
N GLU A 13 -9.90 -17.65 -5.21
CA GLU A 13 -11.05 -17.45 -6.08
C GLU A 13 -11.74 -16.10 -5.82
N LEU A 14 -12.07 -15.78 -4.57
CA LEU A 14 -12.68 -14.50 -4.21
C LEU A 14 -11.81 -13.29 -4.61
N THR A 15 -10.49 -13.37 -4.42
CA THR A 15 -9.55 -12.30 -4.80
C THR A 15 -9.51 -12.11 -6.32
N ALA A 16 -9.72 -13.17 -7.10
CA ALA A 16 -9.77 -13.09 -8.55
C ALA A 16 -11.10 -12.54 -9.08
N LEU A 17 -12.20 -12.91 -8.43
CA LEU A 17 -13.55 -12.49 -8.81
C LEU A 17 -13.88 -11.05 -8.38
N THR A 18 -13.23 -10.55 -7.34
CA THR A 18 -13.51 -9.22 -6.78
C THR A 18 -12.32 -8.27 -6.93
N GLU A 19 -12.58 -6.97 -6.95
CA GLU A 19 -11.48 -6.00 -6.99
C GLU A 19 -10.80 -5.87 -5.63
N PRO A 20 -9.47 -5.69 -5.59
CA PRO A 20 -8.70 -5.48 -4.38
C PRO A 20 -9.26 -4.35 -3.50
N GLY A 21 -9.45 -4.64 -2.19
CA GLY A 21 -9.94 -3.66 -1.23
C GLY A 21 -11.39 -3.23 -1.41
N ASN A 22 -12.20 -4.04 -2.08
CA ASN A 22 -13.64 -3.80 -2.17
C ASN A 22 -14.29 -3.99 -0.79
N PRO A 23 -14.90 -2.94 -0.19
CA PRO A 23 -15.44 -3.03 1.15
C PRO A 23 -16.62 -3.99 1.27
N VAL A 24 -17.41 -4.17 0.22
CA VAL A 24 -18.54 -5.12 0.21
C VAL A 24 -18.04 -6.55 0.39
N THR A 25 -16.94 -6.92 -0.29
CA THR A 25 -16.31 -8.23 -0.11
C THR A 25 -15.89 -8.44 1.35
N GLY A 26 -15.20 -7.46 1.95
CA GLY A 26 -14.75 -7.54 3.34
C GLY A 26 -15.92 -7.61 4.34
N GLN A 27 -16.98 -6.84 4.13
CA GLN A 27 -18.19 -6.88 4.95
C GLN A 27 -18.88 -8.25 4.89
N LEU A 28 -19.02 -8.82 3.69
CA LEU A 28 -19.62 -10.14 3.49
C LEU A 28 -18.78 -11.24 4.15
N VAL A 29 -17.47 -11.26 3.88
CA VAL A 29 -16.58 -12.26 4.49
C VAL A 29 -16.62 -12.20 6.01
N ARG A 30 -16.70 -11.01 6.61
CA ARG A 30 -16.83 -10.86 8.05
C ARG A 30 -18.19 -11.30 8.59
N ALA A 31 -19.27 -11.02 7.86
CA ALA A 31 -20.63 -11.29 8.31
C ALA A 31 -21.06 -12.75 8.14
N ILE A 32 -20.67 -13.39 7.06
CA ILE A 32 -21.15 -14.73 6.68
C ILE A 32 -20.04 -15.74 6.35
N GLY A 33 -18.76 -15.31 6.37
CA GLY A 33 -17.64 -16.19 6.03
C GLY A 33 -17.31 -16.26 4.57
N LEU A 34 -16.21 -16.95 4.25
CA LEU A 34 -15.66 -17.04 2.89
C LEU A 34 -16.54 -17.89 1.96
N THR A 35 -16.94 -19.07 2.42
CA THR A 35 -17.72 -20.05 1.64
C THR A 35 -19.05 -19.46 1.20
N GLU A 36 -19.78 -18.88 2.13
CA GLU A 36 -21.08 -18.25 1.89
C GLU A 36 -20.95 -17.00 1.02
N THR A 37 -19.87 -16.24 1.16
CA THR A 37 -19.58 -15.08 0.29
C THR A 37 -19.35 -15.54 -1.15
N LEU A 38 -18.61 -16.62 -1.35
CA LEU A 38 -18.40 -17.20 -2.68
C LEU A 38 -19.70 -17.77 -3.27
N ALA A 39 -20.52 -18.43 -2.44
CA ALA A 39 -21.81 -18.97 -2.85
C ALA A 39 -22.78 -17.88 -3.35
N LEU A 40 -22.77 -16.69 -2.73
CA LEU A 40 -23.56 -15.53 -3.18
C LEU A 40 -23.22 -15.08 -4.63
N ILE A 41 -21.97 -15.25 -5.07
CA ILE A 41 -21.57 -14.93 -6.46
C ILE A 41 -22.15 -15.97 -7.42
N ARG A 42 -22.18 -17.23 -7.00
CA ARG A 42 -22.62 -18.38 -7.83
C ARG A 42 -24.14 -18.52 -7.91
N ASP A 43 -24.86 -18.04 -6.89
CA ASP A 43 -26.33 -18.08 -6.84
C ASP A 43 -26.96 -16.68 -6.92
N PRO A 44 -27.39 -16.25 -8.11
CA PRO A 44 -28.05 -14.95 -8.30
C PRO A 44 -29.36 -14.78 -7.53
N GLY A 45 -30.02 -15.89 -7.15
CA GLY A 45 -31.30 -15.89 -6.43
C GLY A 45 -31.17 -15.65 -4.92
N SER A 46 -29.99 -15.85 -4.36
CA SER A 46 -29.75 -15.65 -2.94
C SER A 46 -29.93 -14.18 -2.51
N ALA A 47 -30.54 -13.97 -1.34
CA ALA A 47 -30.70 -12.65 -0.75
C ALA A 47 -29.35 -12.07 -0.34
N ILE A 48 -29.16 -10.75 -0.54
CA ILE A 48 -27.99 -10.05 -0.02
C ILE A 48 -28.13 -9.91 1.49
N PRO A 49 -27.11 -10.32 2.28
CA PRO A 49 -27.13 -10.19 3.73
C PRO A 49 -27.34 -8.74 4.21
N ALA A 50 -28.07 -8.55 5.31
CA ALA A 50 -28.37 -7.24 5.86
C ALA A 50 -27.13 -6.43 6.32
N ALA A 51 -25.96 -7.06 6.40
CA ALA A 51 -24.69 -6.42 6.71
C ALA A 51 -24.18 -5.50 5.55
N VAL A 52 -24.79 -5.58 4.39
CA VAL A 52 -24.41 -4.81 3.19
C VAL A 52 -25.64 -4.11 2.64
N ASP A 53 -25.45 -2.88 2.16
CA ASP A 53 -26.49 -2.19 1.40
C ASP A 53 -26.97 -3.06 0.21
N PRO A 54 -28.28 -3.34 0.06
CA PRO A 54 -28.77 -4.28 -0.93
C PRO A 54 -28.36 -3.92 -2.36
N LEU A 55 -28.37 -2.63 -2.70
CA LEU A 55 -28.03 -2.17 -4.04
C LEU A 55 -26.53 -2.33 -4.34
N GLN A 56 -25.69 -2.03 -3.36
CA GLN A 56 -24.24 -2.25 -3.46
C GLN A 56 -23.91 -3.74 -3.55
N GLY A 57 -24.57 -4.59 -2.76
CA GLY A 57 -24.42 -6.03 -2.80
C GLY A 57 -24.81 -6.65 -4.13
N VAL A 58 -25.92 -6.21 -4.74
CA VAL A 58 -26.34 -6.68 -6.08
C VAL A 58 -25.31 -6.27 -7.14
N ARG A 59 -24.85 -5.02 -7.13
CA ARG A 59 -23.83 -4.54 -8.07
C ARG A 59 -22.50 -5.30 -7.90
N TRP A 60 -22.09 -5.55 -6.67
CA TRP A 60 -20.91 -6.34 -6.35
C TRP A 60 -21.02 -7.75 -6.92
N ARG A 61 -22.14 -8.45 -6.70
CA ARG A 61 -22.39 -9.79 -7.20
C ARG A 61 -22.36 -9.85 -8.73
N GLN A 62 -23.02 -8.92 -9.41
CA GLN A 62 -23.01 -8.84 -10.87
C GLN A 62 -21.60 -8.62 -11.42
N ALA A 63 -20.81 -7.73 -10.82
CA ALA A 63 -19.44 -7.47 -11.24
C ALA A 63 -18.52 -8.68 -11.00
N ALA A 64 -18.70 -9.41 -9.89
CA ALA A 64 -17.94 -10.62 -9.58
C ALA A 64 -18.33 -11.77 -10.53
N ALA A 65 -19.61 -12.00 -10.76
CA ALA A 65 -20.10 -13.02 -11.67
C ALA A 65 -19.61 -12.81 -13.12
N ALA A 66 -19.48 -11.56 -13.56
CA ALA A 66 -18.95 -11.26 -14.89
C ALA A 66 -17.46 -11.64 -15.09
N ARG A 67 -16.73 -11.89 -14.00
CA ARG A 67 -15.31 -12.34 -14.01
C ARG A 67 -15.16 -13.84 -13.80
N GLN A 68 -16.25 -14.54 -13.55
CA GLN A 68 -16.22 -15.98 -13.28
C GLN A 68 -15.72 -16.72 -14.53
N ALA A 69 -14.67 -17.52 -14.35
CA ALA A 69 -14.12 -18.41 -15.34
C ALA A 69 -13.85 -19.76 -14.68
N ASP A 70 -14.17 -20.84 -15.40
CA ASP A 70 -13.82 -22.18 -14.96
C ASP A 70 -12.31 -22.30 -14.75
N ALA A 71 -11.90 -23.05 -13.74
CA ALA A 71 -10.50 -23.32 -13.38
C ALA A 71 -9.67 -22.08 -12.94
N LEU A 72 -10.26 -20.89 -12.72
CA LEU A 72 -9.52 -19.69 -12.32
C LEU A 72 -8.74 -19.91 -11.02
N ARG A 73 -9.35 -20.56 -10.03
CA ARG A 73 -8.74 -20.94 -8.77
C ARG A 73 -7.53 -21.83 -8.97
N ASP A 74 -7.67 -22.86 -9.79
CA ASP A 74 -6.63 -23.88 -10.03
C ASP A 74 -5.44 -23.26 -10.79
N GLN A 75 -5.72 -22.36 -11.74
CA GLN A 75 -4.68 -21.58 -12.44
C GLN A 75 -3.87 -20.69 -11.49
N ILE A 76 -4.53 -20.02 -10.55
CA ILE A 76 -3.85 -19.19 -9.54
C ILE A 76 -2.99 -20.05 -8.62
N ALA A 77 -3.52 -21.20 -8.16
CA ALA A 77 -2.80 -22.14 -7.34
C ALA A 77 -1.57 -22.70 -8.07
N GLU A 78 -1.72 -23.08 -9.34
CA GLU A 78 -0.61 -23.55 -10.18
C GLU A 78 0.46 -22.49 -10.37
N LEU A 79 0.09 -21.23 -10.69
CA LEU A 79 1.05 -20.14 -10.85
C LEU A 79 1.74 -19.81 -9.53
N THR A 80 1.01 -19.89 -8.41
CA THR A 80 1.58 -19.66 -7.06
C THR A 80 2.65 -20.70 -6.74
N ASP A 81 2.38 -21.98 -7.01
CA ASP A 81 3.33 -23.09 -6.80
C ASP A 81 4.51 -23.00 -7.77
N ARG A 82 4.25 -22.79 -9.06
CA ARG A 82 5.27 -22.71 -10.13
C ARG A 82 6.32 -21.63 -9.87
N HIS A 83 5.90 -20.46 -9.35
CA HIS A 83 6.76 -19.34 -9.07
C HIS A 83 7.24 -19.28 -7.62
N GLU A 84 6.93 -20.32 -6.83
CA GLU A 84 7.29 -20.42 -5.40
C GLU A 84 6.82 -19.20 -4.58
N PHE A 85 5.70 -18.57 -4.98
CA PHE A 85 5.13 -17.46 -4.24
C PHE A 85 4.53 -17.96 -2.93
N ARG A 86 4.81 -17.24 -1.85
CA ARG A 86 4.19 -17.51 -0.56
C ARG A 86 2.80 -16.87 -0.52
N ALA A 87 1.76 -17.68 -0.37
CA ALA A 87 0.40 -17.22 -0.13
C ALA A 87 0.20 -16.94 1.37
N LEU A 88 -0.19 -15.71 1.73
CA LEU A 88 -0.37 -15.24 3.10
C LEU A 88 -1.84 -14.87 3.33
N THR A 89 -2.39 -15.29 4.46
CA THR A 89 -3.78 -15.03 4.84
C THR A 89 -3.85 -14.27 6.16
N PRO A 90 -4.91 -13.48 6.40
CA PRO A 90 -5.12 -12.79 7.67
C PRO A 90 -5.03 -13.75 8.86
N GLY A 91 -4.23 -13.38 9.87
CA GLY A 91 -3.99 -14.20 11.06
C GLY A 91 -3.02 -15.36 10.86
N GLY A 92 -2.56 -15.65 9.63
CA GLY A 92 -1.56 -16.67 9.33
C GLY A 92 -0.12 -16.20 9.58
N ALA A 93 0.81 -17.15 9.54
CA ALA A 93 2.23 -16.87 9.71
C ALA A 93 2.75 -15.92 8.59
N GLY A 94 3.45 -14.87 8.98
CA GLY A 94 3.99 -13.87 8.06
C GLY A 94 3.00 -12.79 7.62
N TRP A 95 1.76 -12.80 8.12
CA TRP A 95 0.79 -11.75 7.82
C TRP A 95 1.20 -10.41 8.45
N PRO A 96 1.30 -9.32 7.67
CA PRO A 96 1.60 -7.99 8.22
C PRO A 96 0.39 -7.43 8.96
N VAL A 97 0.43 -7.49 10.30
CA VAL A 97 -0.69 -7.10 11.20
C VAL A 97 -1.21 -5.68 10.93
N ALA A 98 -0.33 -4.77 10.51
CA ALA A 98 -0.70 -3.40 10.16
C ALA A 98 -1.78 -3.29 9.06
N LEU A 99 -1.98 -4.31 8.24
CA LEU A 99 -3.05 -4.34 7.24
C LEU A 99 -4.44 -4.53 7.85
N ASN A 100 -4.53 -5.00 9.10
CA ASN A 100 -5.82 -5.16 9.79
C ASN A 100 -6.48 -3.79 10.06
N ASP A 101 -5.69 -2.70 10.14
CA ASP A 101 -6.20 -1.34 10.32
C ASP A 101 -7.05 -0.87 9.13
N LEU A 102 -6.99 -1.57 8.00
CA LEU A 102 -7.82 -1.29 6.83
C LEU A 102 -9.29 -1.76 6.99
N GLY A 103 -9.60 -2.53 8.03
CA GLY A 103 -10.98 -3.03 8.28
C GLY A 103 -11.55 -3.81 7.09
N ASP A 104 -12.72 -3.41 6.60
CA ASP A 104 -13.38 -4.03 5.44
C ASP A 104 -12.59 -3.94 4.13
N ARG A 105 -11.60 -3.07 4.09
CA ARG A 105 -10.71 -2.92 2.94
C ARG A 105 -9.41 -3.70 3.10
N ALA A 106 -9.25 -4.50 4.16
CA ALA A 106 -8.08 -5.36 4.32
C ALA A 106 -8.00 -6.40 3.18
N PRO A 107 -6.80 -6.80 2.73
CA PRO A 107 -6.66 -7.84 1.73
C PRO A 107 -7.24 -9.16 2.22
N LEU A 108 -7.90 -9.92 1.34
CA LEU A 108 -8.30 -11.30 1.63
C LEU A 108 -7.09 -12.22 1.76
N MET A 109 -6.05 -11.94 0.99
CA MET A 109 -4.75 -12.60 1.02
C MET A 109 -3.70 -11.75 0.32
N LEU A 110 -2.44 -12.14 0.47
CA LEU A 110 -1.29 -11.57 -0.25
C LEU A 110 -0.45 -12.70 -0.85
N TRP A 111 0.17 -12.40 -1.98
CA TRP A 111 1.29 -13.16 -2.53
C TRP A 111 2.58 -12.44 -2.21
N ALA A 112 3.60 -13.19 -1.78
CA ALA A 112 4.90 -12.66 -1.41
C ALA A 112 6.02 -13.45 -2.09
N HIS A 113 7.10 -12.75 -2.49
CA HIS A 113 8.31 -13.32 -3.04
C HIS A 113 9.53 -12.63 -2.43
N GLY A 114 10.44 -13.39 -1.85
CA GLY A 114 11.60 -12.90 -1.11
C GLY A 114 11.51 -13.14 0.39
N ASN A 115 12.12 -12.25 1.21
CA ASN A 115 12.29 -12.44 2.65
C ASN A 115 11.01 -12.13 3.45
N PRO A 116 10.31 -13.13 3.99
CA PRO A 116 9.04 -12.93 4.71
C PRO A 116 9.22 -12.27 6.09
N GLU A 117 10.41 -12.24 6.65
CA GLU A 117 10.68 -11.61 7.95
C GLU A 117 10.38 -10.11 7.91
N LEU A 118 10.57 -9.47 6.74
CA LEU A 118 10.24 -8.06 6.54
C LEU A 118 8.75 -7.75 6.72
N LEU A 119 7.87 -8.75 6.59
CA LEU A 119 6.43 -8.59 6.76
C LEU A 119 6.00 -8.59 8.23
N THR A 120 6.76 -9.30 9.09
CA THR A 120 6.45 -9.40 10.53
C THR A 120 7.00 -8.23 11.34
N ALA A 121 7.88 -7.43 10.74
CA ALA A 121 8.37 -6.20 11.34
C ALA A 121 7.21 -5.22 11.66
N SER A 122 7.35 -4.40 12.69
CA SER A 122 6.34 -3.41 13.06
C SER A 122 6.16 -2.35 11.97
N ALA A 123 4.99 -1.71 11.91
CA ALA A 123 4.79 -0.57 11.00
C ALA A 123 5.79 0.57 11.28
N SER A 124 6.18 0.76 12.54
CA SER A 124 7.16 1.78 12.95
C SER A 124 8.57 1.51 12.43
N SER A 125 8.92 0.29 12.02
CA SER A 125 10.20 0.02 11.36
C SER A 125 10.19 0.21 9.84
N ARG A 126 9.05 0.61 9.27
CA ARG A 126 8.86 0.79 7.82
C ARG A 126 8.50 2.23 7.48
N VAL A 127 9.09 2.73 6.38
CA VAL A 127 8.80 4.05 5.80
C VAL A 127 8.39 3.88 4.35
N THR A 128 7.20 4.34 4.01
CA THR A 128 6.77 4.42 2.61
C THR A 128 7.34 5.68 1.98
N ILE A 129 8.08 5.54 0.87
CA ILE A 129 8.53 6.65 0.04
C ILE A 129 7.88 6.48 -1.33
N THR A 130 7.08 7.45 -1.76
CA THR A 130 6.40 7.41 -3.07
C THR A 130 6.20 8.84 -3.62
N GLY A 131 5.99 8.98 -4.93
CA GLY A 131 5.88 10.30 -5.51
C GLY A 131 5.65 10.33 -7.01
N ALA A 132 6.21 11.35 -7.66
CA ALA A 132 6.11 11.58 -9.09
C ALA A 132 6.74 10.44 -9.90
N ARG A 133 6.02 9.94 -10.93
CA ARG A 133 6.58 8.98 -11.89
C ARG A 133 7.58 9.64 -12.84
N ALA A 134 7.31 10.88 -13.24
CA ALA A 134 8.22 11.74 -13.98
C ALA A 134 8.94 12.66 -12.98
N ALA A 135 9.81 12.06 -12.15
CA ALA A 135 10.57 12.79 -11.13
C ALA A 135 11.63 13.68 -11.80
N THR A 136 11.84 14.88 -11.23
CA THR A 136 12.95 15.75 -11.61
C THR A 136 14.27 15.25 -11.02
N ALA A 137 15.39 15.78 -11.46
CA ALA A 137 16.71 15.49 -10.86
C ALA A 137 16.73 15.84 -9.36
N TYR A 138 16.04 16.92 -8.95
CA TYR A 138 15.86 17.28 -7.55
C TYR A 138 15.11 16.22 -6.78
N GLY A 139 13.93 15.79 -7.29
CA GLY A 139 13.13 14.77 -6.65
C GLY A 139 13.85 13.43 -6.51
N VAL A 140 14.60 13.02 -7.53
CA VAL A 140 15.43 11.81 -7.48
C VAL A 140 16.54 11.93 -6.44
N HIS A 141 17.28 13.04 -6.45
CA HIS A 141 18.39 13.27 -5.51
C HIS A 141 17.92 13.24 -4.04
N VAL A 142 16.90 14.02 -3.70
CA VAL A 142 16.35 14.03 -2.33
C VAL A 142 15.79 12.67 -1.92
N THR A 143 15.16 11.95 -2.87
CA THR A 143 14.67 10.59 -2.59
C THR A 143 15.81 9.64 -2.26
N GLN A 144 16.92 9.73 -2.98
CA GLN A 144 18.10 8.88 -2.76
C GLN A 144 18.71 9.15 -1.38
N GLU A 145 18.97 10.40 -1.03
CA GLU A 145 19.49 10.77 0.29
C GLU A 145 18.58 10.28 1.42
N LEU A 146 17.28 10.57 1.34
CA LEU A 146 16.33 10.12 2.37
C LEU A 146 16.26 8.60 2.48
N ALA A 147 16.24 7.87 1.38
CA ALA A 147 16.13 6.42 1.39
C ALA A 147 17.40 5.73 1.90
N GLU A 148 18.58 6.23 1.53
CA GLU A 148 19.87 5.76 2.02
C GLU A 148 20.00 6.00 3.53
N ASP A 149 19.75 7.21 4.00
CA ASP A 149 19.85 7.56 5.42
C ASP A 149 18.85 6.78 6.28
N LEU A 150 17.59 6.64 5.83
CA LEU A 150 16.57 5.86 6.54
C LEU A 150 16.91 4.37 6.58
N ALA A 151 17.42 3.81 5.49
CA ALA A 151 17.84 2.42 5.46
C ALA A 151 19.09 2.16 6.33
N ALA A 152 19.97 3.15 6.48
CA ALA A 152 21.07 3.11 7.44
C ALA A 152 20.59 3.18 8.92
N LEU A 153 19.40 3.71 9.18
CA LEU A 153 18.72 3.73 10.48
C LEU A 153 17.83 2.49 10.73
N PRO A 154 18.20 1.30 10.39
CA PRO A 154 17.44 0.04 10.21
C PRO A 154 15.92 0.23 9.95
N ARG A 155 15.58 1.06 8.96
CA ARG A 155 14.22 1.23 8.46
C ARG A 155 14.05 0.54 7.11
N ILE A 156 12.96 -0.19 6.93
CA ILE A 156 12.63 -0.84 5.67
C ILE A 156 11.93 0.19 4.77
N ILE A 157 12.50 0.44 3.60
CA ILE A 157 11.90 1.34 2.62
C ILE A 157 10.79 0.60 1.85
N VAL A 158 9.57 1.07 1.96
CA VAL A 158 8.40 0.53 1.26
C VAL A 158 8.06 1.43 0.09
N SER A 159 7.86 0.88 -1.09
CA SER A 159 7.40 1.65 -2.24
C SER A 159 6.63 0.81 -3.25
N GLY A 160 6.06 1.46 -4.26
CA GLY A 160 5.18 0.81 -5.23
C GLY A 160 5.87 0.29 -6.47
N GLY A 161 7.16 0.53 -6.63
CA GLY A 161 7.93 0.07 -7.77
C GLY A 161 7.66 0.82 -9.09
N ALA A 162 6.95 1.95 -9.10
CA ALA A 162 6.73 2.77 -10.28
C ALA A 162 8.03 3.44 -10.76
N TYR A 163 7.99 4.09 -11.93
CA TYR A 163 9.08 4.97 -12.38
C TYR A 163 9.26 6.15 -11.41
N GLY A 164 10.39 6.85 -11.52
CA GLY A 164 10.68 8.07 -10.78
C GLY A 164 10.99 7.80 -9.32
N ILE A 165 10.24 8.43 -8.41
CA ILE A 165 10.48 8.40 -6.96
C ILE A 165 10.52 6.98 -6.41
N ASP A 166 9.57 6.12 -6.77
CA ASP A 166 9.48 4.75 -6.26
C ASP A 166 10.76 3.96 -6.60
N ALA A 167 11.16 3.98 -7.87
CA ALA A 167 12.36 3.27 -8.32
C ALA A 167 13.65 3.87 -7.74
N ALA A 168 13.71 5.20 -7.55
CA ALA A 168 14.85 5.86 -6.92
C ALA A 168 15.00 5.42 -5.46
N ALA A 169 13.89 5.36 -4.70
CA ALA A 169 13.86 4.92 -3.32
C ALA A 169 14.36 3.46 -3.17
N HIS A 170 13.89 2.56 -4.03
CA HIS A 170 14.34 1.16 -4.00
C HIS A 170 15.83 1.03 -4.33
N ARG A 171 16.32 1.72 -5.39
CA ARG A 171 17.73 1.67 -5.77
C ARG A 171 18.64 2.19 -4.66
N ALA A 172 18.27 3.28 -4.03
CA ALA A 172 19.01 3.87 -2.94
C ALA A 172 19.05 2.95 -1.71
N ALA A 173 17.91 2.40 -1.31
CA ALA A 173 17.88 1.43 -0.21
C ALA A 173 18.78 0.21 -0.45
N LEU A 174 18.87 -0.28 -1.68
CA LEU A 174 19.73 -1.43 -2.03
C LEU A 174 21.24 -1.13 -1.94
N THR A 175 21.65 0.15 -1.85
CA THR A 175 23.07 0.51 -1.67
C THR A 175 23.53 0.35 -0.22
N THR A 176 22.60 0.36 0.75
CA THR A 176 22.92 0.34 2.18
C THR A 176 23.08 -1.06 2.74
N GLY A 177 22.52 -2.08 2.09
CA GLY A 177 22.66 -3.47 2.54
C GLY A 177 21.48 -4.36 2.18
N PRO A 178 21.51 -5.63 2.60
CA PRO A 178 20.43 -6.57 2.38
C PRO A 178 19.19 -6.25 3.21
N ALA A 179 18.03 -6.76 2.78
CA ALA A 179 16.74 -6.66 3.48
C ALA A 179 16.21 -5.21 3.67
N ALA A 180 16.74 -4.24 2.92
CA ALA A 180 16.46 -2.81 3.11
C ALA A 180 15.14 -2.34 2.49
N THR A 181 14.48 -3.12 1.62
CA THR A 181 13.33 -2.61 0.88
C THR A 181 12.24 -3.64 0.54
N MET A 182 11.00 -3.15 0.43
CA MET A 182 9.78 -3.90 0.12
C MET A 182 9.03 -3.24 -1.04
N VAL A 183 8.73 -4.01 -2.09
CA VAL A 183 7.87 -3.58 -3.19
C VAL A 183 6.43 -4.02 -2.93
N VAL A 184 5.48 -3.10 -3.08
CA VAL A 184 4.04 -3.41 -3.09
C VAL A 184 3.54 -3.26 -4.52
N SER A 185 3.28 -4.37 -5.21
CA SER A 185 2.85 -4.39 -6.61
C SER A 185 1.34 -4.18 -6.76
N ALA A 186 0.93 -3.68 -7.94
CA ALA A 186 -0.47 -3.55 -8.35
C ALA A 186 -0.88 -4.56 -9.43
N SER A 187 -0.02 -5.55 -9.69
CA SER A 187 -0.20 -6.67 -10.61
C SER A 187 0.21 -7.97 -9.92
N GLY A 188 -0.14 -9.11 -10.46
CA GLY A 188 0.44 -10.39 -10.04
C GLY A 188 1.97 -10.32 -10.08
N LEU A 189 2.63 -11.01 -9.15
CA LEU A 189 4.10 -10.96 -9.03
C LEU A 189 4.80 -11.59 -10.24
N ASP A 190 4.14 -12.47 -10.98
CA ASP A 190 4.56 -13.03 -12.27
C ASP A 190 4.48 -12.03 -13.43
N ARG A 191 3.89 -10.84 -13.21
CA ARG A 191 3.69 -9.78 -14.21
C ARG A 191 4.23 -8.45 -13.70
N PRO A 192 5.56 -8.30 -13.58
CA PRO A 192 6.19 -7.10 -13.03
C PRO A 192 5.78 -5.85 -13.84
N TYR A 193 5.40 -4.80 -13.13
CA TYR A 193 5.02 -3.54 -13.74
C TYR A 193 5.57 -2.33 -12.97
N PRO A 194 6.23 -1.36 -13.65
CA PRO A 194 6.48 -1.32 -15.10
C PRO A 194 7.51 -2.38 -15.53
N PRO A 195 7.43 -2.91 -16.76
CA PRO A 195 8.34 -3.97 -17.22
C PRO A 195 9.83 -3.62 -17.13
N ASN A 196 10.17 -2.36 -17.35
CA ASN A 196 11.57 -1.89 -17.27
C ASN A 196 12.14 -1.89 -15.84
N ASN A 197 11.32 -2.09 -14.81
CA ASN A 197 11.78 -2.26 -13.43
C ASN A 197 11.83 -3.74 -13.00
N ALA A 198 11.60 -4.70 -13.90
CA ALA A 198 11.64 -6.14 -13.58
C ALA A 198 12.99 -6.54 -12.98
N GLU A 199 14.10 -6.12 -13.60
CA GLU A 199 15.46 -6.38 -13.07
C GLU A 199 15.66 -5.76 -11.66
N LEU A 200 15.09 -4.57 -11.41
CA LEU A 200 15.14 -3.96 -10.08
C LEU A 200 14.39 -4.83 -9.06
N PHE A 201 13.25 -5.39 -9.42
CA PHE A 201 12.47 -6.25 -8.53
C PHE A 201 13.20 -7.56 -8.24
N GLU A 202 13.82 -8.16 -9.23
CA GLU A 202 14.67 -9.35 -9.04
C GLU A 202 15.85 -9.04 -8.09
N ARG A 203 16.54 -7.92 -8.29
CA ARG A 203 17.63 -7.49 -7.42
C ARG A 203 17.16 -7.29 -5.97
N ILE A 204 15.96 -6.76 -5.75
CA ILE A 204 15.38 -6.61 -4.41
C ILE A 204 15.25 -7.98 -3.74
N VAL A 205 14.72 -8.97 -4.44
CA VAL A 205 14.57 -10.34 -3.90
C VAL A 205 15.91 -10.98 -3.62
N VAL A 206 16.85 -10.89 -4.57
CA VAL A 206 18.21 -11.44 -4.42
C VAL A 206 18.98 -10.84 -3.22
N GLN A 207 18.73 -9.56 -2.92
CA GLN A 207 19.32 -8.87 -1.76
C GLN A 207 18.45 -9.00 -0.48
N ALA A 208 17.69 -10.09 -0.35
CA ALA A 208 16.87 -10.38 0.81
C ALA A 208 15.77 -9.34 1.10
N GLY A 209 15.39 -8.52 0.12
CA GLY A 209 14.18 -7.72 0.15
C GLY A 209 12.94 -8.57 -0.15
N ILE A 210 11.79 -7.94 -0.33
CA ILE A 210 10.54 -8.64 -0.59
C ILE A 210 9.65 -7.89 -1.59
N GLN A 211 8.95 -8.66 -2.41
CA GLN A 211 7.82 -8.18 -3.21
C GLN A 211 6.52 -8.74 -2.65
N ILE A 212 5.48 -7.93 -2.58
CA ILE A 212 4.14 -8.37 -2.21
C ILE A 212 3.10 -7.84 -3.18
N SER A 213 2.02 -8.58 -3.34
CA SER A 213 0.84 -8.15 -4.10
C SER A 213 -0.44 -8.74 -3.51
N GLU A 214 -1.52 -7.97 -3.56
CA GLU A 214 -2.89 -8.45 -3.34
C GLU A 214 -3.50 -8.98 -4.64
N THR A 215 -2.95 -8.58 -5.79
CA THR A 215 -3.41 -9.06 -7.11
C THR A 215 -2.89 -10.47 -7.34
N PRO A 216 -3.77 -11.44 -7.67
CA PRO A 216 -3.34 -12.82 -7.89
C PRO A 216 -2.39 -12.95 -9.09
N PRO A 217 -1.53 -13.98 -9.07
CA PRO A 217 -0.73 -14.36 -10.24
C PRO A 217 -1.60 -14.52 -11.50
N GLY A 218 -1.04 -14.20 -12.65
CA GLY A 218 -1.73 -14.19 -13.93
C GLY A 218 -2.47 -12.89 -14.24
N GLN A 219 -2.70 -12.02 -13.26
CA GLN A 219 -3.44 -10.78 -13.47
C GLN A 219 -2.53 -9.56 -13.65
N GLY A 220 -2.78 -8.80 -14.74
CA GLY A 220 -2.04 -7.58 -15.06
C GLY A 220 -2.45 -6.37 -14.21
N PRO A 221 -1.73 -5.24 -14.35
CA PRO A 221 -2.08 -4.00 -13.69
C PRO A 221 -3.34 -3.37 -14.30
N SER A 222 -4.12 -2.65 -13.47
CA SER A 222 -5.19 -1.77 -13.92
C SER A 222 -5.18 -0.46 -13.13
N ARG A 223 -5.92 0.55 -13.59
CA ARG A 223 -6.05 1.81 -12.88
C ARG A 223 -6.65 1.60 -11.49
N GLU A 224 -7.66 0.76 -11.38
CA GLU A 224 -8.37 0.42 -10.16
C GLU A 224 -7.42 -0.24 -9.16
N ARG A 225 -6.56 -1.16 -9.61
CA ARG A 225 -5.56 -1.85 -8.79
C ARG A 225 -4.48 -0.91 -8.27
N PHE A 226 -4.05 0.07 -9.07
CA PHE A 226 -3.15 1.13 -8.57
C PHE A 226 -3.79 1.97 -7.47
N VAL A 227 -5.07 2.33 -7.64
CA VAL A 227 -5.83 3.06 -6.61
C VAL A 227 -6.01 2.19 -5.36
N ALA A 228 -6.36 0.92 -5.51
CA ALA A 228 -6.53 0.00 -4.41
C ALA A 228 -5.21 -0.24 -3.64
N ARG A 229 -4.09 -0.47 -4.35
CA ARG A 229 -2.77 -0.70 -3.77
C ARG A 229 -2.30 0.45 -2.86
N SER A 230 -2.70 1.70 -3.14
CA SER A 230 -2.26 2.85 -2.35
C SER A 230 -2.62 2.74 -0.86
N ARG A 231 -3.68 1.99 -0.49
CA ARG A 231 -4.02 1.74 0.92
C ARG A 231 -3.02 0.80 1.61
N LEU A 232 -2.45 -0.14 0.85
CA LEU A 232 -1.44 -1.06 1.38
C LEU A 232 -0.15 -0.31 1.71
N LEU A 233 0.29 0.58 0.80
CA LEU A 233 1.44 1.45 1.03
C LEU A 233 1.26 2.30 2.30
N ALA A 234 0.07 2.87 2.47
CA ALA A 234 -0.27 3.69 3.63
C ALA A 234 -0.30 2.89 4.95
N ALA A 235 -0.89 1.70 4.93
CA ALA A 235 -1.09 0.89 6.13
C ALA A 235 0.19 0.18 6.61
N LEU A 236 1.04 -0.26 5.68
CA LEU A 236 2.23 -1.05 5.98
C LEU A 236 3.31 -0.30 6.76
N SER A 237 3.32 1.03 6.73
CA SER A 237 4.41 1.85 7.25
C SER A 237 3.94 2.80 8.36
N GLY A 238 4.85 3.14 9.29
CA GLY A 238 4.61 4.14 10.32
C GLY A 238 4.60 5.56 9.75
N ALA A 239 5.33 5.79 8.65
CA ALA A 239 5.32 7.07 7.94
C ALA A 239 5.22 6.91 6.43
N THR A 240 4.63 7.90 5.78
CA THR A 240 4.60 8.06 4.31
C THR A 240 5.27 9.37 3.93
N ILE A 241 6.32 9.30 3.11
CA ILE A 241 7.10 10.46 2.67
C ILE A 241 6.87 10.69 1.17
N ILE A 242 6.58 11.95 0.82
CA ILE A 242 6.36 12.41 -0.56
C ILE A 242 7.48 13.38 -0.93
N PRO A 243 8.58 12.91 -1.56
CA PRO A 243 9.69 13.79 -1.99
C PRO A 243 9.28 14.75 -3.09
N GLU A 244 8.49 14.30 -4.04
CA GLU A 244 8.01 15.12 -5.15
C GLU A 244 6.66 14.63 -5.65
N ALA A 245 5.70 15.56 -5.85
CA ALA A 245 4.39 15.27 -6.41
C ALA A 245 3.80 16.50 -7.09
N SER A 246 3.25 16.34 -8.28
CA SER A 246 2.40 17.35 -8.89
C SER A 246 1.02 17.39 -8.21
N ALA A 247 0.25 18.47 -8.44
CA ALA A 247 -1.06 18.67 -7.82
C ALA A 247 -2.10 17.56 -8.10
N ARG A 248 -1.91 16.77 -9.17
CA ARG A 248 -2.79 15.65 -9.58
C ARG A 248 -2.09 14.28 -9.49
N SER A 249 -1.01 14.19 -8.73
CA SER A 249 -0.28 12.93 -8.55
C SER A 249 -1.10 11.90 -7.76
N GLY A 250 -1.07 10.63 -8.20
CA GLY A 250 -1.69 9.52 -7.46
C GLY A 250 -1.04 9.25 -6.10
N SER A 251 0.19 9.70 -5.87
CA SER A 251 0.87 9.59 -4.58
C SER A 251 0.20 10.41 -3.47
N LEU A 252 -0.54 11.48 -3.82
CA LEU A 252 -1.32 12.25 -2.85
C LEU A 252 -2.42 11.40 -2.19
N LEU A 253 -2.94 10.38 -2.91
CA LEU A 253 -3.90 9.44 -2.35
C LEU A 253 -3.25 8.53 -1.29
N VAL A 254 -1.98 8.15 -1.46
CA VAL A 254 -1.24 7.39 -0.44
C VAL A 254 -1.07 8.23 0.82
N ALA A 255 -0.66 9.50 0.67
CA ALA A 255 -0.54 10.45 1.77
C ALA A 255 -1.87 10.65 2.52
N ALA A 256 -2.97 10.87 1.80
CA ALA A 256 -4.29 11.03 2.40
C ALA A 256 -4.72 9.80 3.20
N ARG A 257 -4.52 8.60 2.66
CA ARG A 257 -4.84 7.33 3.34
C ARG A 257 -3.95 7.07 4.56
N ALA A 258 -2.67 7.44 4.49
CA ALA A 258 -1.79 7.36 5.64
C ALA A 258 -2.27 8.27 6.77
N PHE A 259 -2.64 9.50 6.44
CA PHE A 259 -3.21 10.45 7.38
C PHE A 259 -4.53 9.96 8.01
N GLU A 260 -5.45 9.41 7.18
CA GLU A 260 -6.71 8.80 7.64
C GLU A 260 -6.49 7.63 8.62
N LEU A 261 -5.41 6.87 8.45
CA LEU A 261 -4.99 5.77 9.33
C LEU A 261 -4.22 6.25 10.58
N GLY A 262 -4.04 7.56 10.76
CA GLY A 262 -3.25 8.10 11.86
C GLY A 262 -1.75 7.83 11.75
N ARG A 263 -1.24 7.56 10.52
CA ARG A 263 0.19 7.40 10.24
C ARG A 263 0.82 8.77 9.99
N ALA A 264 2.09 8.89 10.31
CA ALA A 264 2.85 10.10 9.99
C ALA A 264 2.93 10.33 8.48
N VAL A 265 2.82 11.59 8.06
CA VAL A 265 2.99 11.98 6.66
C VAL A 265 4.01 13.11 6.58
N GLY A 266 5.05 12.92 5.78
CA GLY A 266 6.05 13.94 5.48
C GLY A 266 6.02 14.33 4.01
N ALA A 267 6.25 15.60 3.72
CA ALA A 267 6.42 16.10 2.37
C ALA A 267 7.68 16.96 2.27
N VAL A 268 8.43 16.78 1.17
CA VAL A 268 9.64 17.57 0.96
C VAL A 268 9.28 18.89 0.28
N PRO A 269 9.74 20.05 0.81
CA PRO A 269 9.54 21.32 0.16
C PRO A 269 10.39 21.38 -1.12
N GLY A 270 9.81 21.88 -2.19
CA GLY A 270 10.50 22.10 -3.45
C GLY A 270 10.31 23.52 -3.94
N PRO A 271 10.89 23.90 -5.10
CA PRO A 271 10.75 25.24 -5.65
C PRO A 271 9.27 25.59 -5.87
N VAL A 272 8.85 26.77 -5.41
CA VAL A 272 7.46 27.25 -5.53
C VAL A 272 7.02 27.46 -6.99
N THR A 273 7.97 27.61 -7.89
CA THR A 273 7.78 27.75 -9.34
C THR A 273 7.67 26.41 -10.06
N SER A 274 7.96 25.29 -9.38
CA SER A 274 7.91 23.94 -9.96
C SER A 274 6.51 23.33 -9.84
N ALA A 275 5.90 22.96 -10.94
CA ALA A 275 4.66 22.20 -10.96
C ALA A 275 4.81 20.82 -10.28
N SER A 276 6.01 20.25 -10.26
CA SER A 276 6.33 18.98 -9.63
C SER A 276 6.32 19.05 -8.09
N SER A 277 6.42 20.25 -7.49
CA SER A 277 6.36 20.46 -6.04
C SER A 277 4.97 20.84 -5.53
N ALA A 278 4.03 21.15 -6.44
CA ALA A 278 2.72 21.69 -6.10
C ALA A 278 1.88 20.75 -5.20
N GLY A 279 2.04 19.43 -5.36
CA GLY A 279 1.37 18.44 -4.53
C GLY A 279 1.92 18.40 -3.11
N CYS A 280 3.25 18.45 -2.93
CA CYS A 280 3.89 18.54 -1.62
C CYS A 280 3.46 19.82 -0.89
N HIS A 281 3.47 20.97 -1.57
CA HIS A 281 3.00 22.24 -1.00
C HIS A 281 1.52 22.18 -0.59
N ARG A 282 0.69 21.47 -1.38
CA ARG A 282 -0.71 21.24 -1.04
C ARG A 282 -0.88 20.45 0.25
N LEU A 283 -0.17 19.31 0.37
CA LEU A 283 -0.21 18.47 1.58
C LEU A 283 0.19 19.24 2.83
N MET A 284 1.28 20.03 2.77
CA MET A 284 1.73 20.86 3.88
C MET A 284 0.71 21.95 4.24
N ARG A 285 0.18 22.66 3.24
CA ARG A 285 -0.82 23.74 3.47
C ARG A 285 -2.14 23.22 4.04
N GLU A 286 -2.54 22.01 3.69
CA GLU A 286 -3.76 21.35 4.19
C GLU A 286 -3.55 20.69 5.55
N GLY A 287 -2.32 20.72 6.11
CA GLY A 287 -1.99 20.11 7.40
C GLY A 287 -2.02 18.57 7.38
N ILE A 288 -1.89 17.98 6.19
CA ILE A 288 -1.84 16.51 6.01
C ILE A 288 -0.42 16.01 6.19
N ALA A 289 0.58 16.79 5.79
CA ALA A 289 1.99 16.42 5.90
C ALA A 289 2.79 17.50 6.64
N GLU A 290 3.72 17.02 7.47
CA GLU A 290 4.78 17.85 8.03
C GLU A 290 5.90 18.05 6.98
N THR A 291 6.63 19.17 7.11
CA THR A 291 7.81 19.41 6.28
C THR A 291 8.94 18.49 6.68
N VAL A 292 9.53 17.80 5.72
CA VAL A 292 10.67 16.91 5.92
C VAL A 292 11.77 17.26 4.93
N THR A 293 12.99 17.42 5.44
CA THR A 293 14.19 17.72 4.65
C THR A 293 15.31 16.68 4.84
N ARG A 294 15.24 15.87 5.89
CA ARG A 294 16.24 14.84 6.24
C ARG A 294 15.63 13.66 6.99
N ALA A 295 16.32 12.53 6.99
CA ALA A 295 15.87 11.29 7.62
C ALA A 295 15.61 11.40 9.14
N GLY A 296 16.37 12.22 9.86
CA GLY A 296 16.15 12.47 11.28
C GLY A 296 14.76 13.03 11.59
N GLU A 297 14.25 13.93 10.75
CA GLU A 297 12.90 14.50 10.89
C GLU A 297 11.82 13.46 10.63
N VAL A 298 12.06 12.50 9.71
CA VAL A 298 11.15 11.35 9.50
C VAL A 298 11.12 10.47 10.75
N ALA A 299 12.27 10.20 11.37
CA ALA A 299 12.34 9.42 12.60
C ALA A 299 11.59 10.11 13.76
N GLU A 300 11.73 11.43 13.88
CA GLU A 300 11.00 12.24 14.87
C GLU A 300 9.48 12.21 14.65
N LEU A 301 9.01 12.21 13.39
CA LEU A 301 7.59 12.08 13.06
C LEU A 301 7.02 10.71 13.46
N MET A 302 7.81 9.65 13.37
CA MET A 302 7.40 8.28 13.68
C MET A 302 7.39 8.00 15.18
N ASP A 303 8.34 8.57 15.90
CA ASP A 303 8.50 8.47 17.35
C ASP A 303 8.53 9.88 17.94
N PRO A 304 7.37 10.56 18.05
CA PRO A 304 7.36 11.89 18.63
C PRO A 304 7.89 11.80 20.07
N SER A 305 9.12 12.28 20.26
CA SER A 305 9.74 12.32 21.57
C SER A 305 8.83 13.10 22.53
N PRO A 306 8.65 12.64 23.78
CA PRO A 306 7.86 13.36 24.79
C PRO A 306 8.53 14.65 25.26
N PHE A 307 9.54 15.19 24.56
CA PHE A 307 10.06 16.50 24.85
C PHE A 307 8.96 17.53 24.61
N PRO A 308 8.45 18.18 25.66
CA PRO A 308 7.41 19.18 25.49
C PRO A 308 8.00 20.31 24.65
N LEU A 309 7.39 20.57 23.48
CA LEU A 309 7.58 21.85 22.79
C LEU A 309 7.50 22.96 23.84
N ALA A 310 8.40 23.92 23.79
CA ALA A 310 8.39 25.05 24.74
C ALA A 310 6.97 25.60 24.86
N PRO A 311 6.49 25.97 26.04
CA PRO A 311 5.07 26.35 26.30
C PRO A 311 4.50 27.37 25.29
N ALA A 312 5.34 28.24 24.74
CA ALA A 312 4.96 29.19 23.69
C ALA A 312 4.57 28.50 22.37
N TYR A 313 5.24 27.41 21.97
CA TYR A 313 4.92 26.63 20.77
C TYR A 313 3.69 25.75 20.96
N GLN A 314 3.44 25.24 22.17
CA GLN A 314 2.22 24.47 22.48
C GLN A 314 0.95 25.33 22.37
N GLN A 315 1.01 26.62 22.73
CA GLN A 315 -0.13 27.53 22.56
C GLN A 315 -0.38 27.88 21.08
N VAL A 316 0.66 28.02 20.29
CA VAL A 316 0.56 28.24 18.83
C VAL A 316 0.01 26.99 18.14
N ALA A 317 0.51 25.80 18.48
CA ALA A 317 0.06 24.52 17.92
C ALA A 317 -1.43 24.24 18.26
N ARG A 318 -1.88 24.53 19.50
CA ARG A 318 -3.30 24.38 19.88
C ARG A 318 -4.23 25.37 19.17
N ARG A 319 -3.76 26.55 18.81
CA ARG A 319 -4.54 27.55 18.04
C ARG A 319 -4.53 27.25 16.52
N ALA A 320 -3.52 26.55 16.04
CA ALA A 320 -3.35 26.17 14.64
C ALA A 320 -3.88 24.77 14.30
N ALA A 321 -4.33 24.01 15.31
CA ALA A 321 -4.88 22.66 15.07
C ALA A 321 -6.13 22.77 14.17
N PRO A 322 -6.07 22.32 12.90
CA PRO A 322 -7.22 22.34 12.03
C PRO A 322 -8.24 21.30 12.49
N ASP A 323 -9.51 21.61 12.29
CA ASP A 323 -10.61 20.65 12.41
C ASP A 323 -10.39 19.54 11.34
N HIS A 324 -9.81 18.43 11.79
CA HIS A 324 -9.41 17.31 10.93
C HIS A 324 -10.56 16.74 10.08
N SER A 325 -11.81 16.99 10.44
CA SER A 325 -13.00 16.53 9.69
C SER A 325 -13.19 17.26 8.35
N ARG A 326 -12.62 18.45 8.19
CA ARG A 326 -12.78 19.27 6.95
C ARG A 326 -11.70 19.01 5.90
N ALA A 327 -10.47 18.66 6.32
CA ALA A 327 -9.34 18.47 5.39
C ALA A 327 -9.50 17.18 4.56
N ALA A 328 -9.92 16.08 5.16
CA ALA A 328 -10.12 14.80 4.48
C ALA A 328 -11.21 14.86 3.39
N ARG A 329 -12.26 15.65 3.59
CA ARG A 329 -13.37 15.78 2.62
C ARG A 329 -13.00 16.57 1.34
N ARG A 330 -11.98 17.43 1.37
CA ARG A 330 -11.55 18.24 0.22
C ARG A 330 -10.63 17.50 -0.76
N LEU A 331 -10.05 16.39 -0.38
CA LEU A 331 -9.19 15.57 -1.24
C LEU A 331 -9.97 14.49 -2.03
N ALA A 332 -11.22 14.22 -1.65
CA ALA A 332 -12.07 13.23 -2.28
C ALA A 332 -12.88 13.79 -3.48
N LEU A 333 -12.80 15.07 -3.80
CA LEU A 333 -13.34 15.75 -4.99
C LEU A 333 -12.20 16.15 -5.94
#